data_f5b05443b2416d4f29819b1cb574da98
#
_entry.id   f5b05443b2416d4f29819b1cb574da98
#
_cell.length_a   1.000
_cell.length_b   1.000
_cell.length_c   1.000
_cell.angle_alpha   90.00
_cell.angle_beta   90.00
_cell.angle_gamma   90.00
#
_symmetry.space_group_name_H-M   'P 1'
#
loop_
_entity.id
_entity.type
_entity.pdbx_description
1 polymer ?
#
loop_
_entity_poly.entity_id
_entity_poly.type
_entity_poly.pdbx_seq_one_letter_code
_entity_poly.pdbx_strand_id
1 'polypeptide(L)'
;MESIEAEALARNDRYLREFVEALELCPFARRCRESGRLARRVLRGGRPGESTAAAVRELEATDEEQVEVALLIYPELEGGVRALEDLRDEVRRSLRLFHCVAFHPELPMDLSDENRAVSFLRRSPDPTLQLVRIATLDRVRSGRPTGSVYLDPSKLSADELRSLQPAVTVSEQIARANLRTLRCHDAARLASLLAELRRSRPP
;
A
#
# COMPACT_ATOMS: atom_id res chain seq x y z
N MET A 1 -8.60 -30.39 -2.60
CA MET A 1 -8.94 -29.05 -3.14
C MET A 1 -8.47 -28.03 -2.13
N GLU A 2 -7.49 -27.22 -2.50
CA GLU A 2 -7.10 -26.10 -1.65
C GLU A 2 -8.25 -25.11 -1.51
N SER A 3 -8.34 -24.46 -0.36
CA SER A 3 -9.36 -23.45 -0.12
C SER A 3 -9.01 -22.17 -0.88
N ILE A 4 -10.01 -21.42 -1.35
CA ILE A 4 -9.83 -20.09 -1.96
C ILE A 4 -8.97 -19.18 -1.06
N GLU A 5 -9.09 -19.34 0.24
CA GLU A 5 -8.28 -18.62 1.22
C GLU A 5 -6.79 -18.96 1.10
N ALA A 6 -6.44 -20.26 1.08
CA ALA A 6 -5.06 -20.71 0.95
C ALA A 6 -4.44 -20.23 -0.39
N GLU A 7 -5.20 -20.32 -1.48
CA GLU A 7 -4.77 -19.83 -2.78
C GLU A 7 -4.53 -18.30 -2.78
N ALA A 8 -5.44 -17.52 -2.19
CA ALA A 8 -5.30 -16.06 -2.11
C ALA A 8 -4.09 -15.66 -1.24
N LEU A 9 -3.87 -16.33 -0.12
CA LEU A 9 -2.70 -16.11 0.73
C LEU A 9 -1.40 -16.48 0.02
N ALA A 10 -1.36 -17.59 -0.71
CA ALA A 10 -0.20 -18.00 -1.49
C ALA A 10 0.15 -17.01 -2.61
N ARG A 11 -0.87 -16.52 -3.36
CA ARG A 11 -0.68 -15.45 -4.35
C ARG A 11 -0.15 -14.17 -3.72
N ASN A 12 -0.70 -13.79 -2.56
CA ASN A 12 -0.25 -12.60 -1.84
C ASN A 12 1.18 -12.75 -1.33
N ASP A 13 1.60 -13.92 -0.82
CA ASP A 13 2.99 -14.18 -0.42
C ASP A 13 3.96 -14.03 -1.59
N ARG A 14 3.64 -14.61 -2.74
CA ARG A 14 4.45 -14.46 -3.94
C ARG A 14 4.52 -13.01 -4.38
N TYR A 15 3.39 -12.29 -4.40
CA TYR A 15 3.35 -10.88 -4.75
C TYR A 15 4.25 -10.03 -3.85
N LEU A 16 4.19 -10.24 -2.54
CA LEU A 16 5.04 -9.51 -1.60
C LEU A 16 6.52 -9.78 -1.87
N ARG A 17 6.93 -11.03 -2.06
CA ARG A 17 8.34 -11.41 -2.25
C ARG A 17 8.86 -11.09 -3.64
N GLU A 18 8.12 -11.47 -4.69
CA GLU A 18 8.61 -11.44 -6.07
C GLU A 18 8.39 -10.07 -6.74
N PHE A 19 7.43 -9.27 -6.26
CA PHE A 19 7.16 -7.95 -6.82
C PHE A 19 7.53 -6.82 -5.84
N VAL A 20 6.95 -6.79 -4.64
CA VAL A 20 7.11 -5.65 -3.73
C VAL A 20 8.52 -5.59 -3.14
N GLU A 21 9.03 -6.73 -2.64
CA GLU A 21 10.34 -6.80 -1.97
C GLU A 21 11.50 -6.94 -2.96
N ALA A 22 11.32 -7.71 -4.03
CA ALA A 22 12.36 -7.90 -5.05
C ALA A 22 12.66 -6.61 -5.82
N LEU A 23 11.66 -5.76 -6.03
CA LEU A 23 11.79 -4.46 -6.68
C LEU A 23 11.98 -3.29 -5.69
N GLU A 24 12.07 -3.59 -4.39
CA GLU A 24 12.25 -2.59 -3.33
C GLU A 24 11.20 -1.46 -3.34
N LEU A 25 9.97 -1.76 -3.78
CA LEU A 25 8.89 -0.78 -3.94
C LEU A 25 8.41 -0.21 -2.60
N CYS A 26 8.55 -0.97 -1.52
CA CYS A 26 8.25 -0.54 -0.17
C CYS A 26 9.40 -0.92 0.77
N PRO A 27 10.15 0.03 1.29
CA PRO A 27 11.31 -0.24 2.14
C PRO A 27 10.95 -0.91 3.48
N PHE A 28 9.66 -0.93 3.84
CA PHE A 28 9.17 -1.47 5.10
C PHE A 28 8.51 -2.83 4.96
N ALA A 29 8.17 -3.27 3.75
CA ALA A 29 7.38 -4.47 3.50
C ALA A 29 8.04 -5.73 4.09
N ARG A 30 9.33 -5.95 3.77
CA ARG A 30 10.10 -7.09 4.26
C ARG A 30 10.16 -7.11 5.79
N ARG A 31 10.53 -5.99 6.41
CA ARG A 31 10.63 -5.89 7.87
C ARG A 31 9.29 -6.18 8.55
N CYS A 32 8.20 -5.62 8.06
CA CYS A 32 6.87 -5.82 8.62
C CYS A 32 6.46 -7.30 8.53
N ARG A 33 6.70 -7.95 7.38
CA ARG A 33 6.42 -9.37 7.19
C ARG A 33 7.27 -10.27 8.10
N GLU A 34 8.58 -10.03 8.16
CA GLU A 34 9.52 -10.85 8.95
C GLU A 34 9.37 -10.67 10.45
N SER A 35 8.94 -9.49 10.91
CA SER A 35 8.64 -9.23 12.33
C SER A 35 7.28 -9.79 12.78
N GLY A 36 6.49 -10.42 11.88
CA GLY A 36 5.18 -10.95 12.20
C GLY A 36 4.09 -9.89 12.43
N ARG A 37 4.37 -8.61 12.09
CA ARG A 37 3.43 -7.49 12.27
C ARG A 37 2.57 -7.18 11.03
N LEU A 38 2.56 -8.10 10.07
CA LEU A 38 1.68 -8.09 8.91
C LEU A 38 0.49 -9.00 9.13
N ALA A 39 -0.69 -8.44 9.42
CA ALA A 39 -1.93 -9.21 9.48
C ALA A 39 -2.50 -9.40 8.06
N ARG A 40 -3.05 -10.58 7.78
CA ARG A 40 -3.75 -10.87 6.51
C ARG A 40 -5.08 -11.53 6.82
N ARG A 41 -6.14 -11.06 6.14
CA ARG A 41 -7.49 -11.62 6.23
C ARG A 41 -8.02 -11.78 4.81
N VAL A 42 -8.46 -12.97 4.46
CA VAL A 42 -9.17 -13.23 3.20
C VAL A 42 -10.66 -13.13 3.49
N LEU A 43 -11.33 -12.20 2.83
CA LEU A 43 -12.73 -11.92 3.01
C LEU A 43 -13.50 -12.40 1.77
N ARG A 44 -14.38 -13.36 1.98
CA ARG A 44 -15.10 -14.06 0.92
C ARG A 44 -16.43 -13.40 0.58
N GLY A 45 -16.89 -13.70 -0.63
CA GLY A 45 -18.16 -13.22 -1.17
C GLY A 45 -18.01 -11.96 -2.02
N GLY A 46 -18.93 -11.81 -2.98
CA GLY A 46 -18.89 -10.71 -3.96
C GLY A 46 -19.14 -9.33 -3.37
N ARG A 47 -19.77 -9.26 -2.17
CA ARG A 47 -20.12 -8.01 -1.46
C ARG A 47 -19.74 -8.11 0.02
N PRO A 48 -18.47 -7.96 0.37
CA PRO A 48 -17.93 -8.29 1.69
C PRO A 48 -18.09 -7.15 2.74
N GLY A 49 -19.06 -6.24 2.62
CA GLY A 49 -19.19 -5.06 3.49
C GLY A 49 -19.24 -5.40 4.98
N GLU A 50 -20.11 -6.35 5.40
CA GLU A 50 -20.27 -6.73 6.80
C GLU A 50 -19.03 -7.43 7.36
N SER A 51 -18.47 -8.38 6.64
CA SER A 51 -17.23 -9.09 7.03
C SER A 51 -16.03 -8.13 7.09
N THR A 52 -15.97 -7.16 6.18
CA THR A 52 -14.97 -6.09 6.19
C THR A 52 -15.11 -5.22 7.45
N ALA A 53 -16.34 -4.79 7.78
CA ALA A 53 -16.57 -3.99 8.99
C ALA A 53 -16.20 -4.75 10.27
N ALA A 54 -16.44 -6.06 10.33
CA ALA A 54 -16.01 -6.91 11.45
C ALA A 54 -14.49 -6.99 11.56
N ALA A 55 -13.80 -7.25 10.45
CA ALA A 55 -12.33 -7.29 10.40
C ALA A 55 -11.69 -5.95 10.79
N VAL A 56 -12.26 -4.84 10.35
CA VAL A 56 -11.80 -3.49 10.71
C VAL A 56 -11.95 -3.24 12.22
N ARG A 57 -13.07 -3.59 12.82
CA ARG A 57 -13.26 -3.45 14.29
C ARG A 57 -12.24 -4.27 15.08
N GLU A 58 -11.97 -5.51 14.65
CA GLU A 58 -10.93 -6.35 15.26
C GLU A 58 -9.54 -5.69 15.19
N LEU A 59 -9.17 -5.17 14.02
CA LEU A 59 -7.88 -4.51 13.81
C LEU A 59 -7.74 -3.21 14.59
N GLU A 60 -8.80 -2.41 14.68
CA GLU A 60 -8.82 -1.19 15.51
C GLU A 60 -8.67 -1.48 17.02
N ALA A 61 -9.08 -2.68 17.46
CA ALA A 61 -8.92 -3.13 18.84
C ALA A 61 -7.57 -3.82 19.12
N THR A 62 -6.77 -4.08 18.08
CA THR A 62 -5.47 -4.78 18.21
C THR A 62 -4.37 -3.79 18.58
N ASP A 63 -3.42 -4.22 19.45
CA ASP A 63 -2.29 -3.41 19.86
C ASP A 63 -1.33 -3.07 18.72
N GLU A 64 -0.68 -1.90 18.83
CA GLU A 64 0.27 -1.41 17.84
C GLU A 64 1.48 -2.35 17.66
N GLU A 65 1.91 -3.02 18.73
CA GLU A 65 3.03 -3.94 18.69
C GLU A 65 2.73 -5.23 17.93
N GLN A 66 1.46 -5.59 17.79
CA GLN A 66 1.02 -6.80 17.11
C GLN A 66 0.79 -6.60 15.62
N VAL A 67 0.24 -5.44 15.21
CA VAL A 67 -0.11 -5.18 13.82
C VAL A 67 0.29 -3.77 13.40
N GLU A 68 1.28 -3.67 12.50
CA GLU A 68 1.64 -2.42 11.83
C GLU A 68 0.89 -2.25 10.49
N VAL A 69 0.71 -3.34 9.77
CA VAL A 69 0.04 -3.37 8.47
C VAL A 69 -0.97 -4.52 8.44
N ALA A 70 -2.14 -4.26 7.90
CA ALA A 70 -3.11 -5.31 7.61
C ALA A 70 -3.49 -5.30 6.12
N LEU A 71 -3.67 -6.49 5.55
CA LEU A 71 -4.16 -6.70 4.19
C LEU A 71 -5.51 -7.44 4.27
N LEU A 72 -6.57 -6.78 3.80
CA LEU A 72 -7.88 -7.36 3.61
C LEU A 72 -8.00 -7.74 2.13
N ILE A 73 -7.99 -9.03 1.83
CA ILE A 73 -7.88 -9.59 0.48
C ILE A 73 -9.25 -10.12 0.06
N TYR A 74 -9.70 -9.73 -1.13
CA TYR A 74 -11.06 -10.00 -1.63
C TYR A 74 -11.02 -10.77 -2.96
N PRO A 75 -10.72 -12.07 -2.97
CA PRO A 75 -10.54 -12.84 -4.21
C PRO A 75 -11.82 -12.97 -5.04
N GLU A 76 -12.98 -12.76 -4.45
CA GLU A 76 -14.29 -12.92 -5.07
C GLU A 76 -15.06 -11.59 -5.22
N LEU A 77 -14.39 -10.43 -5.05
CA LEU A 77 -15.04 -9.11 -5.12
C LEU A 77 -15.66 -8.87 -6.50
N GLU A 78 -16.94 -8.58 -6.52
CA GLU A 78 -17.68 -8.17 -7.72
C GLU A 78 -17.64 -6.65 -7.91
N GLY A 79 -17.75 -6.18 -9.16
CA GLY A 79 -17.84 -4.75 -9.50
C GLY A 79 -16.52 -4.04 -9.72
N GLY A 80 -15.40 -4.76 -9.71
CA GLY A 80 -14.09 -4.27 -10.15
C GLY A 80 -13.50 -3.15 -9.29
N VAL A 81 -12.70 -2.28 -9.91
CA VAL A 81 -11.97 -1.19 -9.24
C VAL A 81 -12.91 -0.28 -8.45
N ARG A 82 -14.07 0.09 -9.03
CA ARG A 82 -15.02 1.01 -8.40
C ARG A 82 -15.60 0.43 -7.10
N ALA A 83 -15.99 -0.83 -7.11
CA ALA A 83 -16.54 -1.48 -5.91
C ALA A 83 -15.52 -1.50 -4.77
N LEU A 84 -14.23 -1.74 -5.08
CA LEU A 84 -13.17 -1.68 -4.09
C LEU A 84 -12.92 -0.25 -3.57
N GLU A 85 -13.02 0.75 -4.44
CA GLU A 85 -12.89 2.15 -4.05
C GLU A 85 -14.05 2.61 -3.16
N ASP A 86 -15.28 2.23 -3.49
CA ASP A 86 -16.46 2.51 -2.67
C ASP A 86 -16.33 1.84 -1.29
N LEU A 87 -15.89 0.59 -1.25
CA LEU A 87 -15.61 -0.14 -0.01
C LEU A 87 -14.48 0.51 0.81
N ARG A 88 -13.39 0.96 0.16
CA ARG A 88 -12.33 1.73 0.82
C ARG A 88 -12.87 3.00 1.47
N ASP A 89 -13.72 3.74 0.78
CA ASP A 89 -14.26 5.00 1.28
C ASP A 89 -15.25 4.78 2.43
N GLU A 90 -15.99 3.68 2.42
CA GLU A 90 -16.79 3.22 3.56
C GLU A 90 -15.90 2.89 4.76
N VAL A 91 -14.88 2.05 4.57
CA VAL A 91 -13.92 1.68 5.62
C VAL A 91 -13.23 2.89 6.22
N ARG A 92 -12.79 3.84 5.40
CA ARG A 92 -12.12 5.07 5.86
C ARG A 92 -12.94 5.89 6.85
N ARG A 93 -14.27 5.88 6.73
CA ARG A 93 -15.15 6.61 7.66
C ARG A 93 -15.16 6.02 9.07
N SER A 94 -14.85 4.74 9.21
CA SER A 94 -14.78 4.02 10.49
C SER A 94 -13.38 3.91 11.09
N LEU A 95 -12.33 4.14 10.30
CA LEU A 95 -10.94 4.03 10.74
C LEU A 95 -10.50 5.23 11.57
N ARG A 96 -9.80 4.96 12.67
CA ARG A 96 -9.16 5.95 13.56
C ARG A 96 -7.65 5.76 13.64
N LEU A 97 -7.19 4.51 13.68
CA LEU A 97 -5.80 4.14 13.90
C LEU A 97 -5.05 3.78 12.61
N PHE A 98 -5.77 3.58 11.50
CA PHE A 98 -5.19 3.15 10.24
C PHE A 98 -5.49 4.08 9.08
N HIS A 99 -4.52 4.19 8.18
CA HIS A 99 -4.70 4.75 6.84
C HIS A 99 -5.02 3.61 5.86
N CYS A 100 -6.05 3.78 5.01
CA CYS A 100 -6.51 2.76 4.09
C CYS A 100 -6.19 3.12 2.64
N VAL A 101 -5.63 2.17 1.89
CA VAL A 101 -5.30 2.28 0.46
C VAL A 101 -5.85 1.06 -0.29
N ALA A 102 -6.45 1.30 -1.46
CA ALA A 102 -6.94 0.23 -2.33
C ALA A 102 -5.88 -0.20 -3.35
N PHE A 103 -5.77 -1.52 -3.54
CA PHE A 103 -4.95 -2.19 -4.53
C PHE A 103 -5.83 -3.08 -5.40
N HIS A 104 -5.72 -2.99 -6.73
CA HIS A 104 -6.57 -3.77 -7.61
C HIS A 104 -5.80 -4.24 -8.85
N PRO A 105 -6.01 -5.48 -9.35
CA PRO A 105 -5.28 -6.00 -10.50
C PRO A 105 -5.49 -5.21 -11.80
N GLU A 106 -6.61 -4.49 -11.92
CA GLU A 106 -6.99 -3.76 -13.13
C GLU A 106 -6.68 -2.26 -13.08
N LEU A 107 -5.94 -1.79 -12.06
CA LEU A 107 -5.50 -0.40 -12.03
C LEU A 107 -4.62 -0.07 -13.25
N PRO A 108 -4.67 1.18 -13.77
CA PRO A 108 -3.91 1.58 -14.95
C PRO A 108 -2.41 1.36 -14.80
N MET A 109 -1.77 0.99 -15.90
CA MET A 109 -0.32 0.86 -15.99
C MET A 109 0.23 2.07 -16.75
N ASP A 110 0.39 3.19 -16.07
CA ASP A 110 0.92 4.43 -16.64
C ASP A 110 2.17 4.86 -15.87
N LEU A 111 3.31 4.84 -16.55
CA LEU A 111 4.63 5.21 -15.99
C LEU A 111 5.11 6.57 -16.54
N SER A 112 4.21 7.39 -17.07
CA SER A 112 4.55 8.68 -17.66
C SER A 112 5.08 9.68 -16.62
N ASP A 113 4.50 9.69 -15.43
CA ASP A 113 4.91 10.53 -14.30
C ASP A 113 4.78 9.80 -12.94
N GLU A 114 5.27 10.44 -11.87
CA GLU A 114 5.30 9.88 -10.52
C GLU A 114 3.90 9.60 -9.95
N ASN A 115 2.93 10.47 -10.24
CA ASN A 115 1.57 10.34 -9.71
C ASN A 115 0.81 9.22 -10.40
N ARG A 116 1.00 9.07 -11.73
CA ARG A 116 0.39 8.01 -12.52
C ARG A 116 1.02 6.64 -12.23
N ALA A 117 2.33 6.61 -11.99
CA ALA A 117 3.03 5.39 -11.57
C ALA A 117 2.49 4.81 -10.26
N VAL A 118 1.88 5.63 -9.39
CA VAL A 118 1.23 5.15 -8.16
C VAL A 118 0.13 4.13 -8.46
N SER A 119 -0.63 4.30 -9.53
CA SER A 119 -1.67 3.34 -9.93
C SER A 119 -1.07 1.99 -10.28
N PHE A 120 0.06 1.97 -11.02
CA PHE A 120 0.77 0.75 -11.32
C PHE A 120 1.30 0.04 -10.07
N LEU A 121 1.86 0.81 -9.12
CA LEU A 121 2.37 0.28 -7.84
C LEU A 121 1.26 -0.33 -6.96
N ARG A 122 0.01 0.07 -7.16
CA ARG A 122 -1.16 -0.45 -6.47
C ARG A 122 -1.84 -1.61 -7.19
N ARG A 123 -1.17 -2.22 -8.16
CA ARG A 123 -1.66 -3.47 -8.77
C ARG A 123 -1.28 -4.64 -7.87
N SER A 124 -2.27 -5.43 -7.50
CA SER A 124 -2.14 -6.65 -6.69
C SER A 124 -2.78 -7.84 -7.42
N PRO A 125 -2.44 -9.09 -7.09
CA PRO A 125 -3.07 -10.26 -7.70
C PRO A 125 -4.58 -10.33 -7.47
N ASP A 126 -5.00 -10.04 -6.25
CA ASP A 126 -6.40 -9.97 -5.82
C ASP A 126 -6.74 -8.54 -5.36
N PRO A 127 -8.00 -8.07 -5.52
CA PRO A 127 -8.45 -6.82 -4.91
C PRO A 127 -8.11 -6.82 -3.41
N THR A 128 -7.48 -5.76 -2.92
CA THR A 128 -6.95 -5.72 -1.55
C THR A 128 -7.08 -4.32 -0.97
N LEU A 129 -7.58 -4.20 0.27
CA LEU A 129 -7.42 -3.01 1.08
C LEU A 129 -6.21 -3.18 1.99
N GLN A 130 -5.24 -2.29 1.84
CA GLN A 130 -4.10 -2.20 2.75
C GLN A 130 -4.40 -1.15 3.81
N LEU A 131 -4.33 -1.56 5.06
CA LEU A 131 -4.40 -0.69 6.22
C LEU A 131 -3.01 -0.54 6.82
N VAL A 132 -2.52 0.69 6.94
CA VAL A 132 -1.24 0.99 7.56
C VAL A 132 -1.50 1.83 8.80
N ARG A 133 -0.94 1.42 9.93
CA ARG A 133 -1.12 2.13 11.19
C ARG A 133 -0.56 3.56 11.09
N ILE A 134 -1.33 4.56 11.51
CA ILE A 134 -0.96 5.99 11.42
C ILE A 134 0.34 6.24 12.20
N ALA A 135 0.46 5.70 13.41
CA ALA A 135 1.68 5.83 14.21
C ALA A 135 2.93 5.26 13.50
N THR A 136 2.79 4.20 12.69
CA THR A 136 3.88 3.67 11.86
C THR A 136 4.27 4.65 10.75
N LEU A 137 3.28 5.26 10.08
CA LEU A 137 3.55 6.30 9.08
C LEU A 137 4.22 7.53 9.70
N ASP A 138 3.80 7.94 10.88
CA ASP A 138 4.36 9.09 11.60
C ASP A 138 5.80 8.81 12.05
N ARG A 139 6.11 7.61 12.54
CA ARG A 139 7.50 7.21 12.84
C ARG A 139 8.40 7.25 11.62
N VAL A 140 7.90 6.84 10.48
CA VAL A 140 8.64 6.89 9.21
C VAL A 140 8.87 8.34 8.77
N ARG A 141 7.89 9.20 8.95
CA ARG A 141 7.97 10.62 8.61
C ARG A 141 8.85 11.41 9.58
N SER A 142 8.74 11.13 10.88
CA SER A 142 9.52 11.83 11.93
C SER A 142 10.98 11.37 12.06
N GLY A 143 11.35 10.22 11.50
CA GLY A 143 12.74 9.77 11.41
C GLY A 143 13.65 10.65 10.52
N ARG A 144 13.10 11.68 9.88
CA ARG A 144 13.81 12.79 9.23
C ARG A 144 13.22 14.10 9.74
N PRO A 145 14.02 15.18 9.90
CA PRO A 145 13.50 16.47 10.33
C PRO A 145 12.54 17.04 9.26
N THR A 146 11.31 16.60 9.30
CA THR A 146 10.17 17.32 8.72
C THR A 146 9.67 18.29 9.80
N GLY A 147 10.61 18.99 10.42
CA GLY A 147 10.26 20.10 11.26
C GLY A 147 9.69 21.19 10.39
N SER A 148 8.38 21.40 10.45
CA SER A 148 7.85 22.73 10.22
C SER A 148 8.44 23.61 11.31
N VAL A 149 9.67 24.10 11.11
CA VAL A 149 10.17 25.22 11.88
C VAL A 149 9.31 26.36 11.41
N TYR A 150 8.48 26.88 12.30
CA TYR A 150 7.79 28.14 12.05
C TYR A 150 8.88 29.21 11.98
N LEU A 151 9.37 29.43 10.76
CA LEU A 151 10.31 30.50 10.46
C LEU A 151 9.44 31.75 10.27
N ASP A 152 9.65 32.73 11.15
CA ASP A 152 9.02 34.04 11.01
C ASP A 152 9.57 34.68 9.72
N PRO A 153 8.77 34.83 8.64
CA PRO A 153 9.24 35.32 7.35
C PRO A 153 9.85 36.73 7.44
N SER A 154 9.50 37.50 8.47
CA SER A 154 10.03 38.87 8.68
C SER A 154 11.47 38.88 9.19
N LYS A 155 11.99 37.74 9.65
CA LYS A 155 13.35 37.57 10.18
C LYS A 155 14.30 36.89 9.21
N LEU A 156 13.80 36.50 8.02
CA LEU A 156 14.60 35.83 7.00
C LEU A 156 15.04 36.80 5.92
N SER A 157 16.31 36.72 5.55
CA SER A 157 16.85 37.44 4.40
C SER A 157 16.28 36.85 3.10
N ALA A 158 16.30 37.63 2.02
CA ALA A 158 15.82 37.17 0.70
C ALA A 158 16.58 35.93 0.18
N ASP A 159 17.84 35.76 0.59
CA ASP A 159 18.65 34.59 0.21
C ASP A 159 18.31 33.36 1.04
N GLU A 160 18.02 33.52 2.33
CA GLU A 160 17.50 32.45 3.19
C GLU A 160 16.11 31.99 2.73
N LEU A 161 15.22 32.91 2.34
CA LEU A 161 13.92 32.60 1.74
C LEU A 161 14.06 31.84 0.41
N ARG A 162 15.03 32.14 -0.43
CA ARG A 162 15.30 31.40 -1.66
C ARG A 162 15.92 30.04 -1.41
N SER A 163 16.67 29.87 -0.33
CA SER A 163 17.25 28.59 0.08
C SER A 163 16.26 27.64 0.75
N LEU A 164 15.08 28.13 1.18
CA LEU A 164 13.97 27.35 1.66
C LEU A 164 13.28 26.63 0.48
N GLN A 165 13.99 25.70 -0.16
CA GLN A 165 13.33 24.74 -1.02
C GLN A 165 12.42 23.87 -0.13
N PRO A 166 11.14 23.64 -0.51
CA PRO A 166 10.29 22.73 0.22
C PRO A 166 11.00 21.39 0.31
N ALA A 167 11.27 20.94 1.53
CA ALA A 167 11.94 19.66 1.76
C ALA A 167 11.11 18.57 1.07
N VAL A 168 11.71 17.85 0.13
CA VAL A 168 11.05 16.74 -0.58
C VAL A 168 10.56 15.75 0.46
N THR A 169 9.25 15.52 0.50
CA THR A 169 8.66 14.61 1.49
C THR A 169 9.16 13.18 1.29
N VAL A 170 9.16 12.38 2.36
CA VAL A 170 9.52 10.95 2.26
C VAL A 170 8.64 10.24 1.22
N SER A 171 7.37 10.61 1.14
CA SER A 171 6.44 10.05 0.15
C SER A 171 6.85 10.38 -1.29
N GLU A 172 7.28 11.62 -1.57
CA GLU A 172 7.78 12.01 -2.89
C GLU A 172 9.11 11.32 -3.21
N GLN A 173 10.00 11.16 -2.23
CA GLN A 173 11.26 10.42 -2.44
C GLN A 173 11.01 8.96 -2.78
N ILE A 174 10.07 8.31 -2.08
CA ILE A 174 9.65 6.94 -2.37
C ILE A 174 9.01 6.86 -3.75
N ALA A 175 8.10 7.79 -4.10
CA ALA A 175 7.46 7.82 -5.40
C ALA A 175 8.47 7.98 -6.54
N ARG A 176 9.46 8.88 -6.41
CA ARG A 176 10.55 9.06 -7.37
C ARG A 176 11.46 7.84 -7.48
N ALA A 177 11.80 7.23 -6.34
CA ALA A 177 12.60 6.00 -6.32
C ALA A 177 11.86 4.87 -7.03
N ASN A 178 10.59 4.69 -6.73
CA ASN A 178 9.74 3.68 -7.36
C ASN A 178 9.59 3.89 -8.86
N LEU A 179 9.35 5.14 -9.31
CA LEU A 179 9.28 5.42 -10.75
C LEU A 179 10.60 5.10 -11.46
N ARG A 180 11.76 5.42 -10.84
CA ARG A 180 13.07 5.05 -11.39
C ARG A 180 13.23 3.52 -11.47
N THR A 181 12.92 2.80 -10.39
CA THR A 181 12.96 1.35 -10.37
C THR A 181 12.07 0.75 -11.47
N LEU A 182 10.83 1.22 -11.59
CA LEU A 182 9.91 0.75 -12.62
C LEU A 182 10.40 1.05 -14.05
N ARG A 183 11.03 2.21 -14.27
CA ARG A 183 11.59 2.58 -15.59
C ARG A 183 12.88 1.81 -15.94
N CYS A 184 13.61 1.32 -14.95
CA CYS A 184 14.77 0.44 -15.18
C CYS A 184 14.35 -0.98 -15.57
N HIS A 185 13.10 -1.35 -15.36
CA HIS A 185 12.54 -2.64 -15.73
C HIS A 185 11.64 -2.49 -16.97
N ASP A 186 11.60 -3.52 -17.79
CA ASP A 186 10.64 -3.58 -18.90
C ASP A 186 9.22 -3.64 -18.35
N ALA A 187 8.41 -2.62 -18.69
CA ALA A 187 7.01 -2.52 -18.25
C ALA A 187 6.17 -3.74 -18.66
N ALA A 188 6.45 -4.31 -19.85
CA ALA A 188 5.77 -5.52 -20.33
C ALA A 188 6.14 -6.74 -19.46
N ARG A 189 7.40 -6.84 -19.04
CA ARG A 189 7.87 -7.90 -18.12
C ARG A 189 7.20 -7.77 -16.75
N LEU A 190 7.10 -6.57 -16.21
CA LEU A 190 6.42 -6.33 -14.92
C LEU A 190 4.93 -6.66 -14.99
N ALA A 191 4.27 -6.29 -16.11
CA ALA A 191 2.88 -6.64 -16.34
C ALA A 191 2.69 -8.16 -16.46
N SER A 192 3.61 -8.84 -17.14
CA SER A 192 3.59 -10.30 -17.27
C SER A 192 3.78 -11.00 -15.93
N LEU A 193 4.70 -10.51 -15.08
CA LEU A 193 4.90 -11.01 -13.72
C LEU A 193 3.61 -10.87 -12.89
N LEU A 194 2.98 -9.69 -12.89
CA LEU A 194 1.72 -9.47 -12.17
C LEU A 194 0.59 -10.39 -12.69
N ALA A 195 0.51 -10.59 -14.01
CA ALA A 195 -0.47 -11.50 -14.62
C ALA A 195 -0.19 -12.97 -14.25
N GLU A 196 1.07 -13.36 -14.14
CA GLU A 196 1.46 -14.69 -13.69
C GLU A 196 1.10 -14.89 -12.22
N LEU A 197 1.44 -13.95 -11.33
CA LEU A 197 1.10 -13.99 -9.93
C LEU A 197 -0.41 -14.12 -9.70
N ARG A 198 -1.24 -13.47 -10.55
CA ARG A 198 -2.70 -13.58 -10.50
C ARG A 198 -3.20 -14.97 -10.88
N ARG A 199 -2.55 -15.64 -11.85
CA ARG A 199 -2.96 -16.95 -12.37
C ARG A 199 -2.43 -18.14 -11.57
N SER A 200 -1.40 -17.93 -10.77
CA SER A 200 -0.73 -19.03 -10.07
C SER A 200 -1.68 -19.70 -9.10
N ARG A 201 -1.92 -20.99 -9.38
CA ARG A 201 -2.27 -21.94 -8.33
C ARG A 201 -1.01 -22.23 -7.53
N PRO A 202 -1.08 -22.41 -6.21
CA PRO A 202 0.05 -22.91 -5.44
C PRO A 202 0.51 -24.25 -6.03
N PRO A 203 1.81 -24.57 -5.91
CA PRO A 203 2.37 -25.83 -6.37
C PRO A 203 1.76 -27.04 -5.64
#